data_9b8e13ae5648e9d48877ed87f7b28946
#
_entry.id   9b8e13ae5648e9d48877ed87f7b28946
#
_cell.length_a   1.000
_cell.length_b   1.000
_cell.length_c   1.000
_cell.angle_alpha   90.00
_cell.angle_beta   90.00
_cell.angle_gamma   90.00
#
_symmetry.space_group_name_H-M   'P 1'
#
loop_
_entity.id
_entity.type
_entity.pdbx_description
1 polymer ?
#
loop_
_entity_poly.entity_id
_entity_poly.type
_entity_poly.pdbx_seq_one_letter_code
_entity_poly.pdbx_strand_id
1 'polypeptide(L)'
;MEIDKAKCVGCGNCHTICPMGAITLDVDGKSIVDQDECVECSTCHRVLRSEGYWPPMVRAVRWMLKLLHLQYLAPVDVCPTGALTPPELAWPRSLRAAFSDPVVVHPGTGVGGRGTEEIKTNDVTGRLRLGEAGIVVELGRPGTGAHLRDVERVAMSLAHLGPVFEPFNPVTQLMDDPKTGKMKEEVLDERVLSAIIEIKTSLEKIPEYLRALQAIQGVDTVYSVGVASRCLPDGSVPHEKWVKEAGYTLSPNGKTNLGLGRPLFQEASQ
;
A
#
# COMPACT_ATOMS: atom_id res chain seq x y z
N MET A 1 -15.64 3.28 -4.04
CA MET A 1 -16.17 2.97 -5.40
C MET A 1 -17.62 2.54 -5.29
N GLU A 2 -18.50 3.00 -6.19
CA GLU A 2 -19.93 2.68 -6.20
C GLU A 2 -20.33 2.01 -7.52
N ILE A 3 -21.41 1.23 -7.49
CA ILE A 3 -21.98 0.58 -8.67
C ILE A 3 -23.43 0.97 -8.84
N ASP A 4 -23.73 1.66 -9.95
CA ASP A 4 -25.09 1.95 -10.36
C ASP A 4 -25.82 0.65 -10.76
N LYS A 5 -26.65 0.16 -9.85
CA LYS A 5 -27.45 -1.07 -10.04
C LYS A 5 -28.39 -1.00 -11.24
N ALA A 6 -28.87 0.21 -11.63
CA ALA A 6 -29.73 0.38 -12.79
C ALA A 6 -28.96 0.15 -14.09
N LYS A 7 -27.70 0.54 -14.12
CA LYS A 7 -26.78 0.33 -15.26
C LYS A 7 -26.14 -1.05 -15.27
N CYS A 8 -25.82 -1.62 -14.09
CA CYS A 8 -25.11 -2.88 -14.01
C CYS A 8 -25.85 -4.03 -14.72
N VAL A 9 -25.14 -4.75 -15.55
CA VAL A 9 -25.63 -5.92 -16.30
C VAL A 9 -25.01 -7.25 -15.82
N GLY A 10 -24.21 -7.23 -14.75
CA GLY A 10 -23.63 -8.42 -14.15
C GLY A 10 -22.61 -9.14 -15.05
N CYS A 11 -21.83 -8.43 -15.87
CA CYS A 11 -20.84 -9.06 -16.74
C CYS A 11 -19.64 -9.64 -15.97
N GLY A 12 -19.34 -9.13 -14.78
CA GLY A 12 -18.30 -9.67 -13.90
C GLY A 12 -16.90 -9.11 -14.15
N ASN A 13 -16.66 -8.29 -15.18
CA ASN A 13 -15.32 -7.79 -15.51
C ASN A 13 -14.65 -7.01 -14.35
N CYS A 14 -15.45 -6.27 -13.58
CA CYS A 14 -14.92 -5.51 -12.44
C CYS A 14 -14.42 -6.41 -11.29
N HIS A 15 -14.89 -7.66 -11.18
CA HIS A 15 -14.45 -8.58 -10.12
C HIS A 15 -12.99 -8.98 -10.30
N THR A 16 -12.59 -9.33 -11.53
CA THR A 16 -11.24 -9.80 -11.84
C THR A 16 -10.19 -8.71 -11.78
N ILE A 17 -10.62 -7.45 -11.88
CA ILE A 17 -9.71 -6.29 -11.85
C ILE A 17 -9.50 -5.75 -10.44
N CYS A 18 -10.42 -6.03 -9.51
CA CYS A 18 -10.30 -5.55 -8.14
C CYS A 18 -9.12 -6.22 -7.42
N PRO A 19 -8.06 -5.47 -7.03
CA PRO A 19 -6.91 -6.06 -6.36
C PRO A 19 -7.21 -6.58 -4.95
N MET A 20 -8.33 -6.12 -4.37
CA MET A 20 -8.77 -6.50 -3.02
C MET A 20 -9.88 -7.55 -3.02
N GLY A 21 -10.40 -7.94 -4.20
CA GLY A 21 -11.56 -8.82 -4.25
C GLY A 21 -12.86 -8.20 -3.71
N ALA A 22 -12.87 -6.88 -3.49
CA ALA A 22 -13.99 -6.16 -2.88
C ALA A 22 -15.27 -6.10 -3.73
N ILE A 23 -15.25 -6.61 -4.96
CA ILE A 23 -16.41 -6.59 -5.87
C ILE A 23 -16.90 -8.01 -6.07
N THR A 24 -18.15 -8.25 -5.72
CA THR A 24 -18.82 -9.55 -5.83
C THR A 24 -20.15 -9.43 -6.56
N LEU A 25 -20.83 -10.56 -6.84
CA LEU A 25 -22.21 -10.55 -7.33
C LEU A 25 -23.18 -10.58 -6.15
N ASP A 26 -24.24 -9.80 -6.25
CA ASP A 26 -25.39 -9.92 -5.34
C ASP A 26 -26.37 -11.00 -5.79
N VAL A 27 -27.46 -11.14 -5.04
CA VAL A 27 -28.52 -12.11 -5.30
C VAL A 27 -29.23 -11.88 -6.66
N ASP A 28 -29.20 -10.65 -7.16
CA ASP A 28 -29.78 -10.27 -8.46
C ASP A 28 -28.79 -10.49 -9.60
N GLY A 29 -27.61 -11.05 -9.33
CA GLY A 29 -26.56 -11.27 -10.31
C GLY A 29 -25.92 -9.97 -10.82
N LYS A 30 -26.03 -8.89 -10.06
CA LYS A 30 -25.36 -7.62 -10.33
C LYS A 30 -24.14 -7.46 -9.42
N SER A 31 -23.18 -6.68 -9.87
CA SER A 31 -21.99 -6.41 -9.04
C SER A 31 -22.35 -5.51 -7.85
N ILE A 32 -21.73 -5.79 -6.71
CA ILE A 32 -21.78 -5.00 -5.48
C ILE A 32 -20.35 -4.79 -4.97
N VAL A 33 -20.11 -3.65 -4.35
CA VAL A 33 -18.82 -3.35 -3.70
C VAL A 33 -18.98 -3.54 -2.21
N ASP A 34 -18.14 -4.39 -1.63
CA ASP A 34 -17.92 -4.43 -0.20
C ASP A 34 -17.15 -3.17 0.20
N GLN A 35 -17.81 -2.29 0.96
CA GLN A 35 -17.28 -1.00 1.31
C GLN A 35 -16.18 -1.08 2.39
N ASP A 36 -16.14 -2.16 3.15
CA ASP A 36 -15.10 -2.38 4.16
C ASP A 36 -13.80 -2.89 3.50
N GLU A 37 -13.93 -3.72 2.47
CA GLU A 37 -12.80 -4.23 1.69
C GLU A 37 -12.29 -3.22 0.65
N CYS A 38 -13.12 -2.27 0.21
CA CYS A 38 -12.74 -1.31 -0.82
C CYS A 38 -11.74 -0.27 -0.30
N VAL A 39 -10.53 -0.28 -0.85
CA VAL A 39 -9.44 0.66 -0.51
C VAL A 39 -9.41 1.92 -1.39
N GLU A 40 -10.44 2.19 -2.16
CA GLU A 40 -10.61 3.36 -3.03
C GLU A 40 -9.45 3.61 -4.01
N CYS A 41 -8.80 2.53 -4.49
CA CYS A 41 -7.67 2.61 -5.42
C CYS A 41 -8.05 3.01 -6.85
N SER A 42 -9.33 3.13 -7.15
CA SER A 42 -9.92 3.48 -8.45
C SER A 42 -9.47 2.59 -9.64
N THR A 43 -8.80 1.47 -9.40
CA THR A 43 -8.28 0.58 -10.45
C THR A 43 -9.39 0.09 -11.37
N CYS A 44 -10.54 -0.36 -10.81
CA CYS A 44 -11.67 -0.85 -11.58
C CYS A 44 -12.28 0.24 -12.48
N HIS A 45 -12.29 1.49 -12.05
CA HIS A 45 -12.81 2.61 -12.85
C HIS A 45 -11.82 3.05 -13.94
N ARG A 46 -10.51 3.01 -13.66
CA ARG A 46 -9.49 3.43 -14.64
C ARG A 46 -9.18 2.41 -15.71
N VAL A 47 -9.22 1.12 -15.35
CA VAL A 47 -8.90 0.04 -16.29
C VAL A 47 -10.09 -0.29 -17.18
N LEU A 48 -11.32 -0.24 -16.64
CA LEU A 48 -12.51 -0.56 -17.39
C LEU A 48 -13.02 0.64 -18.17
N ARG A 49 -12.91 0.58 -19.49
CA ARG A 49 -13.53 1.58 -20.37
C ARG A 49 -15.06 1.48 -20.29
N SER A 50 -15.71 2.61 -20.13
CA SER A 50 -17.16 2.70 -20.21
C SER A 50 -17.61 2.86 -21.66
N GLU A 51 -18.36 1.91 -22.19
CA GLU A 51 -18.95 2.01 -23.53
C GLU A 51 -20.32 2.70 -23.53
N GLY A 52 -20.95 2.82 -22.36
CA GLY A 52 -22.20 3.55 -22.20
C GLY A 52 -23.40 2.94 -22.96
N TYR A 53 -23.35 1.66 -23.33
CA TYR A 53 -24.46 1.02 -24.00
C TYR A 53 -25.74 1.05 -23.15
N TRP A 54 -26.88 1.13 -23.81
CA TRP A 54 -28.17 1.14 -23.14
C TRP A 54 -28.42 -0.14 -22.37
N PRO A 55 -28.57 -0.07 -21.02
CA PRO A 55 -28.60 -1.28 -20.18
C PRO A 55 -29.71 -2.28 -20.53
N PRO A 56 -30.96 -1.88 -20.87
CA PRO A 56 -31.98 -2.83 -21.30
C PRO A 56 -31.59 -3.65 -22.54
N MET A 57 -30.95 -3.02 -23.52
CA MET A 57 -30.46 -3.70 -24.72
C MET A 57 -29.41 -4.76 -24.37
N VAL A 58 -28.42 -4.40 -23.55
CA VAL A 58 -27.38 -5.34 -23.15
C VAL A 58 -27.98 -6.51 -22.35
N ARG A 59 -28.96 -6.24 -21.48
CA ARG A 59 -29.65 -7.30 -20.74
C ARG A 59 -30.44 -8.22 -21.65
N ALA A 60 -31.17 -7.69 -22.66
CA ALA A 60 -31.90 -8.48 -23.64
C ALA A 60 -30.96 -9.40 -24.44
N VAL A 61 -29.82 -8.85 -24.92
CA VAL A 61 -28.80 -9.65 -25.62
C VAL A 61 -28.25 -10.77 -24.72
N ARG A 62 -27.91 -10.46 -23.48
CA ARG A 62 -27.42 -11.45 -22.51
C ARG A 62 -28.46 -12.55 -22.26
N TRP A 63 -29.73 -12.19 -22.10
CA TRP A 63 -30.83 -13.13 -21.90
C TRP A 63 -31.00 -14.06 -23.14
N MET A 64 -30.99 -13.48 -24.34
CA MET A 64 -31.08 -14.24 -25.59
C MET A 64 -29.93 -15.23 -25.75
N LEU A 65 -28.69 -14.78 -25.47
CA LEU A 65 -27.50 -15.65 -25.52
C LEU A 65 -27.61 -16.79 -24.50
N LYS A 66 -28.08 -16.51 -23.29
CA LYS A 66 -28.30 -17.52 -22.27
C LYS A 66 -29.32 -18.56 -22.69
N LEU A 67 -30.40 -18.13 -23.36
CA LEU A 67 -31.41 -19.05 -23.92
C LEU A 67 -30.83 -19.98 -24.99
N LEU A 68 -29.87 -19.50 -25.77
CA LEU A 68 -29.13 -20.25 -26.76
C LEU A 68 -27.94 -21.05 -26.20
N HIS A 69 -27.79 -21.11 -24.87
CA HIS A 69 -26.65 -21.73 -24.18
C HIS A 69 -25.30 -21.12 -24.56
N LEU A 70 -25.28 -19.88 -25.03
CA LEU A 70 -24.09 -19.12 -25.34
C LEU A 70 -23.72 -18.18 -24.18
N GLN A 71 -22.42 -17.96 -23.94
CA GLN A 71 -21.96 -17.02 -22.95
C GLN A 71 -21.85 -15.62 -23.56
N TYR A 72 -22.28 -14.61 -22.78
CA TYR A 72 -21.95 -13.23 -23.08
C TYR A 72 -20.56 -12.92 -22.55
N LEU A 73 -19.62 -12.69 -23.43
CA LEU A 73 -18.26 -12.30 -23.08
C LEU A 73 -18.05 -10.85 -23.53
N ALA A 74 -18.18 -9.91 -22.59
CA ALA A 74 -17.69 -8.55 -22.83
C ALA A 74 -16.14 -8.57 -22.85
N PRO A 75 -15.48 -7.71 -23.64
CA PRO A 75 -14.03 -7.52 -23.53
C PRO A 75 -13.64 -7.27 -22.07
N VAL A 76 -12.56 -7.88 -21.60
CA VAL A 76 -12.17 -7.89 -20.19
C VAL A 76 -11.85 -6.51 -19.62
N ASP A 77 -11.54 -5.55 -20.49
CA ASP A 77 -11.22 -4.16 -20.17
C ASP A 77 -12.41 -3.20 -20.33
N VAL A 78 -13.63 -3.73 -20.45
CA VAL A 78 -14.83 -2.93 -20.72
C VAL A 78 -15.87 -3.07 -19.63
N CYS A 79 -16.44 -1.95 -19.19
CA CYS A 79 -17.74 -1.88 -18.51
C CYS A 79 -18.80 -1.52 -19.57
N PRO A 80 -19.63 -2.45 -20.07
CA PRO A 80 -20.50 -2.21 -21.23
C PRO A 80 -21.45 -1.03 -21.05
N THR A 81 -21.88 -0.78 -19.82
CA THR A 81 -22.93 0.19 -19.51
C THR A 81 -22.49 1.34 -18.63
N GLY A 82 -21.17 1.41 -18.29
CA GLY A 82 -20.64 2.49 -17.47
C GLY A 82 -21.27 2.57 -16.06
N ALA A 83 -21.34 1.41 -15.39
CA ALA A 83 -22.00 1.29 -14.09
C ALA A 83 -21.11 1.67 -12.90
N LEU A 84 -19.79 1.84 -13.10
CA LEU A 84 -18.85 2.19 -12.04
C LEU A 84 -18.77 3.71 -11.87
N THR A 85 -18.94 4.17 -10.64
CA THR A 85 -18.90 5.60 -10.32
C THR A 85 -17.98 5.83 -9.11
N PRO A 86 -16.93 6.64 -9.23
CA PRO A 86 -16.13 7.05 -8.08
C PRO A 86 -17.00 7.94 -7.17
N PRO A 87 -17.08 7.64 -5.86
CA PRO A 87 -17.78 8.49 -4.91
C PRO A 87 -16.95 9.75 -4.58
N GLU A 88 -17.62 10.78 -4.08
CA GLU A 88 -16.94 11.85 -3.36
C GLU A 88 -16.52 11.34 -1.98
N LEU A 89 -15.23 11.41 -1.70
CA LEU A 89 -14.64 10.86 -0.48
C LEU A 89 -14.40 11.96 0.56
N ALA A 90 -15.10 11.88 1.69
CA ALA A 90 -14.82 12.70 2.86
C ALA A 90 -13.78 12.04 3.78
N TRP A 91 -13.16 12.83 4.66
CA TRP A 91 -12.32 12.32 5.74
C TRP A 91 -13.16 11.51 6.75
N PRO A 92 -12.68 10.38 7.29
CA PRO A 92 -11.35 9.78 7.08
C PRO A 92 -11.24 8.89 5.84
N ARG A 93 -12.35 8.52 5.15
CA ARG A 93 -12.35 7.59 4.02
C ARG A 93 -11.50 8.07 2.83
N SER A 94 -11.35 9.38 2.63
CA SER A 94 -10.46 9.94 1.60
C SER A 94 -9.00 9.47 1.76
N LEU A 95 -8.62 9.04 2.97
CA LEU A 95 -7.32 8.49 3.25
C LEU A 95 -7.05 7.19 2.49
N ARG A 96 -8.10 6.35 2.29
CA ARG A 96 -7.98 5.12 1.50
C ARG A 96 -7.44 5.43 0.09
N ALA A 97 -8.00 6.44 -0.57
CA ALA A 97 -7.54 6.86 -1.89
C ALA A 97 -6.11 7.41 -1.84
N ALA A 98 -5.77 8.24 -0.85
CA ALA A 98 -4.43 8.81 -0.72
C ALA A 98 -3.32 7.73 -0.62
N PHE A 99 -3.59 6.60 0.05
CA PHE A 99 -2.65 5.48 0.17
C PHE A 99 -2.73 4.46 -0.98
N SER A 100 -3.84 4.44 -1.73
CA SER A 100 -4.11 3.33 -2.66
C SER A 100 -4.19 3.77 -4.12
N ASP A 101 -4.56 5.01 -4.39
CA ASP A 101 -4.67 5.56 -5.72
C ASP A 101 -3.39 6.33 -6.08
N PRO A 102 -2.64 5.91 -7.13
CA PRO A 102 -1.35 6.54 -7.47
C PRO A 102 -1.46 7.98 -7.99
N VAL A 103 -2.66 8.46 -8.29
CA VAL A 103 -2.88 9.87 -8.75
C VAL A 103 -3.36 10.79 -7.64
N VAL A 104 -3.67 10.24 -6.46
CA VAL A 104 -4.09 11.01 -5.29
C VAL A 104 -2.89 11.25 -4.39
N VAL A 105 -2.67 12.49 -3.98
CA VAL A 105 -1.57 12.86 -3.09
C VAL A 105 -2.05 12.91 -1.63
N HIS A 106 -1.12 12.63 -0.72
CA HIS A 106 -1.38 12.78 0.72
C HIS A 106 -1.48 14.24 1.10
N PRO A 107 -2.54 14.65 1.81
CA PRO A 107 -2.71 16.06 2.21
C PRO A 107 -1.55 16.60 3.06
N GLY A 108 -0.95 15.76 3.91
CA GLY A 108 0.10 16.18 4.84
C GLY A 108 1.50 16.24 4.20
N THR A 109 1.78 15.44 3.16
CA THR A 109 3.12 15.36 2.56
C THR A 109 3.18 15.91 1.12
N GLY A 110 2.04 16.04 0.44
CA GLY A 110 1.98 16.39 -0.98
C GLY A 110 2.53 15.31 -1.92
N VAL A 111 2.83 14.13 -1.41
CA VAL A 111 3.40 13.01 -2.18
C VAL A 111 2.32 11.95 -2.40
N GLY A 112 2.27 11.37 -3.61
CA GLY A 112 1.39 10.27 -3.94
C GLY A 112 1.97 8.91 -3.53
N GLY A 113 1.08 7.94 -3.25
CA GLY A 113 1.47 6.56 -2.99
C GLY A 113 1.59 6.20 -1.50
N ARG A 114 2.31 5.12 -1.19
CA ARG A 114 2.19 4.35 0.06
C ARG A 114 3.17 4.72 1.15
N GLY A 115 4.11 5.57 0.87
CA GLY A 115 5.18 5.96 1.76
C GLY A 115 6.18 6.85 1.04
N THR A 116 7.17 7.32 1.78
CA THR A 116 8.25 8.11 1.21
C THR A 116 9.26 7.24 0.48
N GLU A 117 10.14 7.88 -0.28
CA GLU A 117 11.29 7.24 -0.91
C GLU A 117 12.60 7.60 -0.23
N GLU A 118 12.54 8.02 1.04
CA GLU A 118 13.69 8.57 1.76
C GLU A 118 14.86 7.59 1.85
N ILE A 119 14.58 6.31 2.11
CA ILE A 119 15.62 5.27 2.09
C ILE A 119 16.23 5.11 0.71
N LYS A 120 15.43 5.25 -0.36
CA LYS A 120 15.90 5.13 -1.73
C LYS A 120 16.65 6.35 -2.23
N THR A 121 16.43 7.50 -1.62
CA THR A 121 16.99 8.80 -2.02
C THR A 121 18.11 9.26 -1.10
N ASN A 122 18.66 8.37 -0.27
CA ASN A 122 19.68 8.71 0.71
C ASN A 122 20.93 9.38 0.12
N ASP A 123 21.28 9.05 -1.13
CA ASP A 123 22.39 9.68 -1.85
C ASP A 123 22.20 11.20 -2.02
N VAL A 124 20.95 11.67 -2.02
CA VAL A 124 20.59 13.08 -2.13
C VAL A 124 20.35 13.70 -0.76
N THR A 125 19.57 13.00 0.08
CA THR A 125 19.09 13.54 1.37
C THR A 125 20.11 13.41 2.48
N GLY A 126 21.04 12.43 2.41
CA GLY A 126 22.01 12.14 3.45
C GLY A 126 21.38 11.75 4.78
N ARG A 127 20.15 11.26 4.78
CA ARG A 127 19.37 10.94 5.98
C ARG A 127 20.00 9.85 6.83
N LEU A 128 20.53 8.80 6.17
CA LEU A 128 21.29 7.74 6.83
C LEU A 128 22.78 8.05 6.72
N ARG A 129 23.40 8.25 7.85
CA ARG A 129 24.85 8.47 7.97
C ARG A 129 25.59 7.14 8.18
N LEU A 130 26.91 7.18 8.16
CA LEU A 130 27.71 6.01 8.54
C LEU A 130 27.37 5.59 9.98
N GLY A 131 27.16 4.29 10.20
CA GLY A 131 26.72 3.76 11.49
C GLY A 131 25.20 3.75 11.71
N GLU A 132 24.44 4.41 10.85
CA GLU A 132 22.97 4.40 10.90
C GLU A 132 22.35 3.42 9.92
N ALA A 133 21.15 2.95 10.25
CA ALA A 133 20.32 2.09 9.42
C ALA A 133 18.91 2.67 9.27
N GLY A 134 18.33 2.49 8.10
CA GLY A 134 16.89 2.64 7.86
C GLY A 134 16.22 1.28 7.84
N ILE A 135 15.07 1.17 8.48
CA ILE A 135 14.21 0.00 8.42
C ILE A 135 12.86 0.43 7.87
N VAL A 136 12.40 -0.26 6.84
CA VAL A 136 11.06 -0.09 6.28
C VAL A 136 10.23 -1.33 6.55
N VAL A 137 9.00 -1.13 6.99
CA VAL A 137 8.02 -2.19 7.14
C VAL A 137 6.87 -1.88 6.19
N GLU A 138 6.74 -2.69 5.16
CA GLU A 138 5.68 -2.56 4.14
C GLU A 138 4.56 -3.53 4.46
N LEU A 139 3.39 -3.02 4.84
CA LEU A 139 2.20 -3.79 5.19
C LEU A 139 1.20 -3.83 4.02
N GLY A 140 0.49 -4.96 3.88
CA GLY A 140 -0.64 -5.10 2.95
C GLY A 140 -0.28 -5.64 1.57
N ARG A 141 0.98 -5.91 1.27
CA ARG A 141 1.41 -6.48 -0.02
C ARG A 141 1.79 -7.96 0.09
N PRO A 142 1.50 -8.75 -0.98
CA PRO A 142 0.72 -8.42 -2.17
C PRO A 142 -0.78 -8.61 -1.96
N GLY A 143 -1.60 -7.59 -2.27
CA GLY A 143 -3.04 -7.74 -2.47
C GLY A 143 -3.89 -8.08 -1.23
N THR A 144 -3.32 -8.07 -0.02
CA THR A 144 -4.07 -8.31 1.22
C THR A 144 -4.66 -7.04 1.82
N GLY A 145 -4.06 -5.87 1.50
CA GLY A 145 -4.38 -4.61 2.15
C GLY A 145 -3.95 -4.60 3.63
N ALA A 146 -4.09 -3.46 4.26
CA ALA A 146 -3.82 -3.28 5.69
C ALA A 146 -4.85 -2.35 6.32
N HIS A 147 -5.38 -2.72 7.48
CA HIS A 147 -6.09 -1.79 8.35
C HIS A 147 -5.09 -0.88 9.07
N LEU A 148 -5.43 0.39 9.25
CA LEU A 148 -4.53 1.30 9.94
C LEU A 148 -4.34 0.94 11.42
N ARG A 149 -5.27 0.20 12.04
CA ARG A 149 -5.07 -0.41 13.36
C ARG A 149 -3.92 -1.43 13.39
N ASP A 150 -3.69 -2.18 12.30
CA ASP A 150 -2.57 -3.10 12.20
C ASP A 150 -1.26 -2.34 11.99
N VAL A 151 -1.31 -1.27 11.21
CA VAL A 151 -0.17 -0.36 11.03
C VAL A 151 0.21 0.30 12.36
N GLU A 152 -0.77 0.75 13.15
CA GLU A 152 -0.55 1.27 14.50
C GLU A 152 0.13 0.24 15.41
N ARG A 153 -0.38 -1.00 15.43
CA ARG A 153 0.17 -2.07 16.26
C ARG A 153 1.65 -2.31 15.96
N VAL A 154 2.00 -2.33 14.68
CA VAL A 154 3.40 -2.46 14.25
C VAL A 154 4.21 -1.24 14.65
N ALA A 155 3.70 -0.02 14.41
CA ALA A 155 4.38 1.21 14.77
C ALA A 155 4.63 1.31 16.28
N MET A 156 3.64 0.99 17.10
CA MET A 156 3.78 0.98 18.57
C MET A 156 4.81 -0.05 19.05
N SER A 157 4.85 -1.24 18.44
CA SER A 157 5.86 -2.24 18.76
C SER A 157 7.27 -1.75 18.48
N LEU A 158 7.47 -1.03 17.38
CA LEU A 158 8.77 -0.43 17.04
C LEU A 158 9.12 0.76 17.94
N ALA A 159 8.13 1.57 18.31
CA ALA A 159 8.32 2.79 19.10
C ALA A 159 8.97 2.53 20.45
N HIS A 160 8.71 1.38 21.08
CA HIS A 160 9.33 0.98 22.35
C HIS A 160 10.86 0.89 22.31
N LEU A 161 11.44 0.71 21.12
CA LEU A 161 12.88 0.63 20.91
C LEU A 161 13.53 2.00 20.65
N GLY A 162 12.74 3.06 20.64
CA GLY A 162 13.20 4.43 20.47
C GLY A 162 13.76 4.78 19.09
N PRO A 163 13.08 4.43 17.98
CA PRO A 163 13.50 4.83 16.65
C PRO A 163 13.20 6.29 16.38
N VAL A 164 13.77 6.80 15.30
CA VAL A 164 13.31 8.04 14.69
C VAL A 164 12.41 7.66 13.52
N PHE A 165 11.09 7.87 13.65
CA PHE A 165 10.17 7.74 12.53
C PHE A 165 10.44 8.83 11.49
N GLU A 166 10.28 8.46 10.22
CA GLU A 166 10.46 9.38 9.11
C GLU A 166 9.41 10.49 9.13
N PRO A 167 9.78 11.77 9.36
CA PRO A 167 8.78 12.84 9.55
C PRO A 167 7.92 13.10 8.33
N PHE A 168 8.46 12.90 7.12
CA PHE A 168 7.72 13.15 5.86
C PHE A 168 6.96 11.91 5.36
N ASN A 169 6.99 10.81 6.13
CA ASN A 169 6.24 9.62 5.78
C ASN A 169 4.73 9.82 6.07
N PRO A 170 3.83 9.47 5.12
CA PRO A 170 2.39 9.59 5.32
C PRO A 170 1.85 8.86 6.54
N VAL A 171 2.42 7.70 6.90
CA VAL A 171 2.03 6.97 8.12
C VAL A 171 2.40 7.76 9.37
N THR A 172 3.60 8.34 9.42
CA THR A 172 4.03 9.17 10.55
C THR A 172 3.14 10.40 10.75
N GLN A 173 2.63 10.97 9.66
CA GLN A 173 1.70 12.12 9.70
C GLN A 173 0.32 11.75 10.30
N LEU A 174 -0.01 10.47 10.36
CA LEU A 174 -1.23 9.98 11.00
C LEU A 174 -1.05 9.67 12.49
N MET A 175 0.18 9.72 13.01
CA MET A 175 0.44 9.49 14.43
C MET A 175 0.06 10.72 15.26
N ASP A 176 -0.60 10.49 16.38
CA ASP A 176 -0.80 11.53 17.40
C ASP A 176 0.51 11.86 18.11
N ASP A 177 1.29 10.82 18.39
CA ASP A 177 2.61 10.95 18.99
C ASP A 177 3.58 9.92 18.36
N PRO A 178 4.51 10.38 17.51
CA PRO A 178 5.51 9.50 16.91
C PRO A 178 6.41 8.76 17.93
N LYS A 179 6.53 9.26 19.17
CA LYS A 179 7.31 8.57 20.22
C LYS A 179 6.64 7.28 20.68
N THR A 180 5.34 7.21 20.58
CA THR A 180 4.56 6.02 20.96
C THR A 180 4.14 5.17 19.78
N GLY A 181 4.17 5.71 18.58
CA GLY A 181 3.64 5.08 17.37
C GLY A 181 2.12 5.04 17.30
N LYS A 182 1.40 5.67 18.27
CA LYS A 182 -0.05 5.70 18.34
C LYS A 182 -0.62 6.60 17.26
N MET A 183 -1.58 6.10 16.49
CA MET A 183 -2.27 6.83 15.44
C MET A 183 -3.52 7.53 15.95
N LYS A 184 -4.02 8.47 15.15
CA LYS A 184 -5.33 9.11 15.37
C LYS A 184 -6.43 8.06 15.36
N GLU A 185 -7.29 8.09 16.38
CA GLU A 185 -8.35 7.10 16.54
C GLU A 185 -9.32 7.05 15.35
N GLU A 186 -9.61 8.20 14.78
CA GLU A 186 -10.55 8.36 13.66
C GLU A 186 -10.15 7.64 12.37
N VAL A 187 -8.86 7.27 12.22
CA VAL A 187 -8.36 6.60 11.01
C VAL A 187 -8.20 5.09 11.17
N LEU A 188 -8.29 4.55 12.38
CA LEU A 188 -7.95 3.14 12.68
C LEU A 188 -8.80 2.12 11.92
N ASP A 189 -10.04 2.47 11.61
CA ASP A 189 -10.96 1.60 10.86
C ASP A 189 -10.78 1.69 9.35
N GLU A 190 -9.92 2.60 8.89
CA GLU A 190 -9.66 2.72 7.46
C GLU A 190 -8.73 1.61 6.98
N ARG A 191 -9.04 1.09 5.78
CA ARG A 191 -8.26 0.06 5.10
C ARG A 191 -7.60 0.62 3.86
N VAL A 192 -6.32 0.34 3.69
CA VAL A 192 -5.51 0.83 2.56
C VAL A 192 -4.91 -0.34 1.78
N LEU A 193 -4.56 -0.12 0.52
CA LEU A 193 -3.92 -1.15 -0.31
C LEU A 193 -2.57 -1.59 0.28
N SER A 194 -1.82 -0.64 0.78
CA SER A 194 -0.62 -0.88 1.58
C SER A 194 -0.15 0.39 2.26
N ALA A 195 0.59 0.22 3.35
CA ALA A 195 1.23 1.30 4.09
C ALA A 195 2.70 0.95 4.34
N ILE A 196 3.55 1.97 4.45
CA ILE A 196 4.97 1.79 4.72
C ILE A 196 5.33 2.58 5.97
N ILE A 197 5.83 1.89 6.99
CA ILE A 197 6.47 2.51 8.15
C ILE A 197 7.95 2.63 7.83
N GLU A 198 8.52 3.82 8.00
CA GLU A 198 9.95 4.08 7.84
C GLU A 198 10.55 4.60 9.13
N ILE A 199 11.60 3.96 9.59
CA ILE A 199 12.33 4.35 10.79
C ILE A 199 13.83 4.42 10.53
N LYS A 200 14.50 5.26 11.30
CA LYS A 200 15.96 5.35 11.38
C LYS A 200 16.43 4.91 12.76
N THR A 201 17.53 4.15 12.80
CA THR A 201 18.16 3.63 14.01
C THR A 201 19.66 3.45 13.79
N SER A 202 20.40 2.96 14.79
CA SER A 202 21.79 2.54 14.63
C SER A 202 21.89 1.10 14.08
N LEU A 203 23.01 0.78 13.43
CA LEU A 203 23.24 -0.55 12.83
C LEU A 203 23.14 -1.68 13.86
N GLU A 204 23.70 -1.51 15.04
CA GLU A 204 23.71 -2.51 16.10
C GLU A 204 22.32 -2.86 16.64
N LYS A 205 21.35 -1.98 16.49
CA LYS A 205 19.97 -2.22 16.93
C LYS A 205 19.14 -3.00 15.91
N ILE A 206 19.61 -3.21 14.68
CA ILE A 206 18.88 -3.96 13.65
C ILE A 206 18.34 -5.29 14.19
N PRO A 207 19.14 -6.17 14.88
CA PRO A 207 18.66 -7.42 15.39
C PRO A 207 17.50 -7.29 16.39
N GLU A 208 17.47 -6.23 17.16
CA GLU A 208 16.43 -5.95 18.15
C GLU A 208 15.11 -5.62 17.46
N TYR A 209 15.14 -4.75 16.45
CA TYR A 209 13.97 -4.42 15.64
C TYR A 209 13.41 -5.62 14.88
N LEU A 210 14.27 -6.45 14.27
CA LEU A 210 13.83 -7.64 13.55
C LEU A 210 13.14 -8.63 14.47
N ARG A 211 13.68 -8.85 15.69
CA ARG A 211 13.03 -9.71 16.70
C ARG A 211 11.70 -9.12 17.19
N ALA A 212 11.63 -7.82 17.40
CA ALA A 212 10.38 -7.16 17.79
C ALA A 212 9.30 -7.34 16.72
N LEU A 213 9.65 -7.13 15.45
CA LEU A 213 8.73 -7.37 14.33
C LEU A 213 8.25 -8.82 14.27
N GLN A 214 9.16 -9.78 14.41
CA GLN A 214 8.81 -11.21 14.38
C GLN A 214 7.89 -11.63 15.54
N ALA A 215 7.96 -10.94 16.67
CA ALA A 215 7.16 -11.24 17.86
C ALA A 215 5.74 -10.66 17.82
N ILE A 216 5.41 -9.81 16.85
CA ILE A 216 4.10 -9.17 16.75
C ILE A 216 3.03 -10.22 16.46
N GLN A 217 1.95 -10.18 17.22
CA GLN A 217 0.78 -11.04 17.04
C GLN A 217 -0.48 -10.21 16.81
N GLY A 218 -1.51 -10.83 16.24
CA GLY A 218 -2.83 -10.21 16.05
C GLY A 218 -2.85 -9.14 14.97
N VAL A 219 -1.99 -9.24 13.96
CA VAL A 219 -2.01 -8.42 12.75
C VAL A 219 -2.63 -9.26 11.63
N ASP A 220 -3.72 -8.76 11.05
CA ASP A 220 -4.50 -9.46 10.02
C ASP A 220 -3.99 -9.16 8.60
N THR A 221 -2.72 -8.84 8.46
CA THR A 221 -2.09 -8.57 7.17
C THR A 221 -0.68 -9.15 7.11
N VAL A 222 -0.15 -9.25 5.91
CA VAL A 222 1.26 -9.60 5.70
C VAL A 222 2.11 -8.34 5.68
N TYR A 223 3.34 -8.46 6.16
CA TYR A 223 4.32 -7.40 6.01
C TYR A 223 5.69 -7.93 5.62
N SER A 224 6.42 -7.11 4.87
CA SER A 224 7.81 -7.35 4.51
C SER A 224 8.70 -6.29 5.15
N VAL A 225 9.94 -6.67 5.42
CA VAL A 225 10.91 -5.79 6.06
C VAL A 225 12.08 -5.57 5.10
N GLY A 226 12.39 -4.29 4.86
CA GLY A 226 13.59 -3.88 4.16
C GLY A 226 14.54 -3.17 5.12
N VAL A 227 15.85 -3.43 4.98
CA VAL A 227 16.88 -2.75 5.75
C VAL A 227 17.83 -2.05 4.78
N ALA A 228 18.19 -0.82 5.10
CA ALA A 228 19.12 -0.03 4.31
C ALA A 228 20.21 0.57 5.21
N SER A 229 21.39 0.72 4.66
CA SER A 229 22.48 1.48 5.27
C SER A 229 23.34 2.09 4.18
N ARG A 230 24.15 3.05 4.54
CA ARG A 230 25.12 3.61 3.63
C ARG A 230 26.21 2.59 3.31
N CYS A 231 26.56 2.44 2.02
CA CYS A 231 27.66 1.59 1.59
C CYS A 231 29.00 2.15 2.09
N LEU A 232 29.93 1.26 2.43
CA LEU A 232 31.30 1.61 2.72
C LEU A 232 32.08 1.91 1.43
N PRO A 233 33.26 2.56 1.50
CA PRO A 233 34.07 2.88 0.32
C PRO A 233 34.49 1.67 -0.51
N ASP A 234 34.58 0.48 0.10
CA ASP A 234 34.88 -0.80 -0.55
C ASP A 234 33.65 -1.42 -1.23
N GLY A 235 32.48 -0.76 -1.18
CA GLY A 235 31.23 -1.26 -1.73
C GLY A 235 30.49 -2.23 -0.81
N SER A 236 31.01 -2.55 0.36
CA SER A 236 30.31 -3.43 1.32
C SER A 236 29.14 -2.71 1.96
N VAL A 237 28.15 -3.51 2.38
CA VAL A 237 26.86 -3.03 2.92
C VAL A 237 26.75 -3.43 4.39
N PRO A 238 26.98 -2.52 5.33
CA PRO A 238 27.13 -2.83 6.76
C PRO A 238 25.92 -3.54 7.37
N HIS A 239 24.68 -3.23 6.97
CA HIS A 239 23.49 -3.83 7.55
C HIS A 239 23.39 -5.35 7.28
N GLU A 240 24.03 -5.87 6.22
CA GLU A 240 24.00 -7.31 5.92
C GLU A 240 24.57 -8.15 7.06
N LYS A 241 25.67 -7.68 7.67
CA LYS A 241 26.28 -8.35 8.81
C LYS A 241 25.27 -8.51 9.95
N TRP A 242 24.62 -7.43 10.35
CA TRP A 242 23.69 -7.40 11.48
C TRP A 242 22.44 -8.23 11.26
N VAL A 243 21.94 -8.26 10.01
CA VAL A 243 20.78 -9.10 9.64
C VAL A 243 21.16 -10.59 9.72
N LYS A 244 22.33 -10.96 9.19
CA LYS A 244 22.83 -12.35 9.21
C LYS A 244 23.13 -12.83 10.63
N GLU A 245 23.77 -12.00 11.46
CA GLU A 245 24.05 -12.30 12.87
C GLU A 245 22.77 -12.47 13.71
N ALA A 246 21.69 -11.78 13.31
CA ALA A 246 20.37 -11.98 13.92
C ALA A 246 19.68 -13.29 13.51
N GLY A 247 20.28 -14.08 12.61
CA GLY A 247 19.73 -15.34 12.13
C GLY A 247 18.76 -15.23 10.96
N TYR A 248 18.69 -14.04 10.32
CA TYR A 248 17.82 -13.82 9.15
C TYR A 248 18.59 -13.95 7.85
N THR A 249 17.87 -14.32 6.79
CA THR A 249 18.41 -14.39 5.43
C THR A 249 17.99 -13.13 4.66
N LEU A 250 18.89 -12.68 3.79
CA LEU A 250 18.60 -11.60 2.85
C LEU A 250 18.18 -12.20 1.51
N SER A 251 17.14 -11.64 0.90
CA SER A 251 16.74 -12.04 -0.44
C SER A 251 17.83 -11.66 -1.44
N PRO A 252 18.31 -12.59 -2.29
CA PRO A 252 19.29 -12.28 -3.32
C PRO A 252 18.74 -11.31 -4.38
N ASN A 253 17.41 -11.24 -4.51
CA ASN A 253 16.71 -10.31 -5.39
C ASN A 253 16.20 -9.09 -4.64
N GLY A 254 16.73 -8.81 -3.44
CA GLY A 254 16.42 -7.61 -2.69
C GLY A 254 16.66 -6.37 -3.53
N LYS A 255 15.80 -5.38 -3.37
CA LYS A 255 15.89 -4.13 -4.12
C LYS A 255 17.17 -3.40 -3.72
N THR A 256 18.18 -3.44 -4.58
CA THR A 256 19.37 -2.61 -4.44
C THR A 256 19.10 -1.27 -5.09
N ASN A 257 19.10 -0.22 -4.33
CA ASN A 257 19.15 1.12 -4.88
C ASN A 257 20.61 1.50 -5.01
N LEU A 258 21.18 1.21 -6.15
CA LEU A 258 22.43 1.81 -6.55
C LEU A 258 22.07 3.25 -6.90
N GLY A 259 22.22 4.19 -5.97
CA GLY A 259 22.36 5.57 -6.37
C GLY A 259 23.31 5.61 -7.54
N LEU A 260 23.31 6.63 -8.36
CA LEU A 260 24.18 6.72 -9.53
C LEU A 260 25.68 6.69 -9.14
N GLY A 261 26.00 6.15 -7.96
CA GLY A 261 27.35 6.02 -7.42
C GLY A 261 28.03 7.35 -7.10
N ARG A 262 27.27 8.43 -7.06
CA ARG A 262 27.77 9.78 -6.79
C ARG A 262 26.85 10.47 -5.78
N PRO A 263 27.03 10.22 -4.46
CA PRO A 263 26.25 10.89 -3.45
C PRO A 263 26.41 12.40 -3.59
N LEU A 264 25.29 13.11 -3.73
CA LEU A 264 25.29 14.57 -3.72
C LEU A 264 25.48 15.12 -2.31
N PHE A 265 25.09 14.35 -1.32
CA PHE A 265 25.31 14.67 0.08
C PHE A 265 26.75 14.30 0.48
N GLN A 266 27.49 15.29 0.95
CA GLN A 266 28.83 15.11 1.53
C GLN A 266 28.73 15.33 3.03
N GLU A 267 29.16 14.34 3.83
CA GLU A 267 29.35 14.57 5.25
C GLU A 267 30.49 15.58 5.43
N ALA A 268 30.23 16.62 6.22
CA ALA A 268 31.32 17.50 6.64
C ALA A 268 32.38 16.64 7.34
N SER A 269 33.63 16.70 6.85
CA SER A 269 34.77 16.07 7.49
C SER A 269 34.86 16.59 8.93
N GLN A 270 34.76 15.68 9.91
CA GLN A 270 35.01 15.96 11.31
C GLN A 270 36.49 16.18 11.52
#